data_42a9f06124ed9d4865fba89ff4ef0621
#
_entry.id   42a9f06124ed9d4865fba89ff4ef0621
#
_cell.length_a   1.000
_cell.length_b   1.000
_cell.length_c   1.000
_cell.angle_alpha   90.00
_cell.angle_beta   90.00
_cell.angle_gamma   90.00
#
_symmetry.space_group_name_H-M   'P 1'
#
loop_
_entity.id
_entity.type
_entity.pdbx_description
1 polymer ?
#
loop_
_entity_poly.entity_id
_entity_poly.type
_entity_poly.pdbx_seq_one_letter_code
_entity_poly.pdbx_strand_id
1 'polypeptide(L)'
;MANLNTSYMGLQLKNPIIVSSSGLTNSIENLKKMEAANAGAIVLKSIFEEQIMMEADKYIDSSDSSLNAMKKGFNDILTNRSYDYVEAMDYMSNFAKEHSLKEYLNFISLAKKSVDIPIIASINCVSAYDWSFFAKRIQEAGADALELNFYILPSDIKKTAADYDEMYKKIISDVKKYVSIPISLKLSYYSSSLVNTFVELSNSGIAAMVLFNKPYNPDINIDKIEISSGRIYSTADEYLRSLRWTAILSGRIGCDIATSTGVHNYETVVKLILAGSNAVQVASLLYEKGIEEINTLVNGLNKWMDEHNFKSIDEFRGKLSQINIENPAVLERVQFMKSYANII
;
A
#
# COMPACT_ATOMS: atom_id res chain seq x y z
N MET A 1 -16.73 -10.22 24.64
CA MET A 1 -15.95 -10.06 23.38
C MET A 1 -15.61 -8.59 23.22
N ALA A 2 -14.38 -8.31 22.92
CA ALA A 2 -13.91 -6.95 22.67
C ALA A 2 -14.52 -6.39 21.36
N ASN A 3 -14.61 -5.06 21.23
CA ASN A 3 -15.04 -4.39 20.00
C ASN A 3 -13.81 -4.20 19.09
N LEU A 4 -13.79 -4.89 17.95
CA LEU A 4 -12.73 -4.79 16.95
C LEU A 4 -12.93 -3.67 15.94
N ASN A 5 -14.04 -2.93 16.01
CA ASN A 5 -14.29 -1.84 15.07
C ASN A 5 -13.17 -0.79 15.14
N THR A 6 -12.81 -0.28 13.98
CA THR A 6 -11.80 0.77 13.85
C THR A 6 -12.17 1.70 12.70
N SER A 7 -11.63 2.91 12.71
CA SER A 7 -11.72 3.83 11.57
C SER A 7 -10.40 3.82 10.79
N TYR A 8 -10.50 3.80 9.47
CA TYR A 8 -9.36 3.95 8.56
C TYR A 8 -9.79 4.73 7.32
N MET A 9 -9.10 5.81 7.01
CA MET A 9 -9.45 6.74 5.92
C MET A 9 -10.85 7.34 6.06
N GLY A 10 -11.39 7.44 7.27
CA GLY A 10 -12.79 7.83 7.52
C GLY A 10 -13.80 6.70 7.28
N LEU A 11 -13.38 5.55 6.77
CA LEU A 11 -14.23 4.37 6.60
C LEU A 11 -14.35 3.60 7.92
N GLN A 12 -15.56 3.12 8.23
CA GLN A 12 -15.80 2.27 9.39
C GLN A 12 -15.51 0.82 9.03
N LEU A 13 -14.53 0.22 9.69
CA LEU A 13 -14.15 -1.17 9.50
C LEU A 13 -14.60 -2.02 10.68
N LYS A 14 -15.14 -3.21 10.42
CA LYS A 14 -15.54 -4.17 11.46
C LYS A 14 -14.37 -4.77 12.26
N ASN A 15 -13.14 -4.66 11.73
CA ASN A 15 -11.87 -5.00 12.35
C ASN A 15 -10.71 -4.39 11.54
N PRO A 16 -9.47 -4.34 12.07
CA PRO A 16 -8.35 -3.67 11.42
C PRO A 16 -7.67 -4.46 10.29
N ILE A 17 -8.13 -5.67 9.95
CA ILE A 17 -7.47 -6.52 8.95
C ILE A 17 -7.96 -6.15 7.56
N ILE A 18 -7.08 -5.65 6.72
CA ILE A 18 -7.33 -5.30 5.31
C ILE A 18 -6.58 -6.28 4.41
N VAL A 19 -7.24 -6.83 3.39
CA VAL A 19 -6.53 -7.59 2.36
C VAL A 19 -5.84 -6.62 1.42
N SER A 20 -4.50 -6.74 1.34
CA SER A 20 -3.66 -5.86 0.52
C SER A 20 -3.84 -6.13 -0.96
N SER A 21 -3.60 -5.09 -1.78
CA SER A 21 -3.54 -5.20 -3.24
C SER A 21 -2.61 -6.34 -3.67
N SER A 22 -3.16 -7.30 -4.40
CA SER A 22 -2.44 -8.49 -4.86
C SER A 22 -3.23 -9.24 -5.93
N GLY A 23 -2.66 -10.27 -6.53
CA GLY A 23 -3.36 -11.15 -7.47
C GLY A 23 -4.58 -11.86 -6.85
N LEU A 24 -4.62 -12.05 -5.53
CA LEU A 24 -5.79 -12.65 -4.85
C LEU A 24 -7.02 -11.74 -4.90
N THR A 25 -6.83 -10.41 -4.96
CA THR A 25 -7.92 -9.42 -4.94
C THR A 25 -8.42 -9.06 -6.35
N ASN A 26 -8.26 -9.99 -7.32
CA ASN A 26 -8.59 -9.80 -8.73
C ASN A 26 -9.77 -10.67 -9.20
N SER A 27 -10.53 -11.27 -8.32
CA SER A 27 -11.72 -12.04 -8.69
C SER A 27 -12.84 -11.86 -7.67
N ILE A 28 -14.08 -11.77 -8.15
CA ILE A 28 -15.28 -11.63 -7.31
C ILE A 28 -15.43 -12.81 -6.34
N GLU A 29 -15.09 -14.02 -6.78
CA GLU A 29 -15.12 -15.20 -5.94
C GLU A 29 -14.21 -15.05 -4.73
N ASN A 30 -12.97 -14.58 -4.93
CA ASN A 30 -12.04 -14.35 -3.83
C ASN A 30 -12.50 -13.22 -2.90
N LEU A 31 -13.07 -12.12 -3.45
CA LEU A 31 -13.59 -11.02 -2.63
C LEU A 31 -14.69 -11.53 -1.67
N LYS A 32 -15.60 -12.37 -2.16
CA LYS A 32 -16.64 -13.01 -1.32
C LYS A 32 -16.04 -13.93 -0.25
N LYS A 33 -15.00 -14.72 -0.61
CA LYS A 33 -14.28 -15.55 0.37
C LYS A 33 -13.60 -14.71 1.44
N MET A 34 -12.98 -13.57 1.07
CA MET A 34 -12.34 -12.64 2.00
C MET A 34 -13.35 -12.00 2.96
N GLU A 35 -14.52 -11.59 2.46
CA GLU A 35 -15.59 -11.07 3.31
C GLU A 35 -16.14 -12.15 4.26
N ALA A 36 -16.37 -13.37 3.76
CA ALA A 36 -16.79 -14.51 4.58
C ALA A 36 -15.72 -14.90 5.62
N ALA A 37 -14.44 -14.76 5.29
CA ALA A 37 -13.32 -14.88 6.22
C ALA A 37 -13.13 -13.67 7.13
N ASN A 38 -14.08 -12.74 7.14
CA ASN A 38 -14.14 -11.61 8.05
C ASN A 38 -13.11 -10.50 7.80
N ALA A 39 -12.66 -10.28 6.55
CA ALA A 39 -11.85 -9.10 6.21
C ALA A 39 -12.56 -7.79 6.58
N GLY A 40 -11.82 -6.81 7.10
CA GLY A 40 -12.35 -5.47 7.41
C GLY A 40 -12.56 -4.61 6.17
N ALA A 41 -11.67 -4.72 5.19
CA ALA A 41 -11.74 -4.08 3.87
C ALA A 41 -10.85 -4.85 2.87
N ILE A 42 -10.98 -4.52 1.59
CA ILE A 42 -10.16 -5.10 0.53
C ILE A 42 -9.57 -3.99 -0.34
N VAL A 43 -8.25 -4.04 -0.57
CA VAL A 43 -7.59 -3.25 -1.60
C VAL A 43 -7.52 -4.09 -2.87
N LEU A 44 -8.15 -3.64 -3.94
CA LEU A 44 -8.15 -4.34 -5.23
C LEU A 44 -6.73 -4.38 -5.82
N LYS A 45 -6.48 -5.38 -6.67
CA LYS A 45 -5.22 -5.44 -7.43
C LYS A 45 -4.99 -4.12 -8.14
N SER A 46 -3.80 -3.55 -8.00
CA SER A 46 -3.46 -2.28 -8.65
C SER A 46 -3.57 -2.39 -10.17
N ILE A 47 -4.18 -1.38 -10.78
CA ILE A 47 -3.94 -1.11 -12.19
C ILE A 47 -2.62 -0.34 -12.31
N PHE A 48 -1.83 -0.68 -13.34
CA PHE A 48 -0.54 -0.03 -13.55
C PHE A 48 -0.69 1.18 -14.48
N GLU A 49 0.11 2.21 -14.22
CA GLU A 49 0.16 3.43 -15.03
C GLU A 49 0.36 3.10 -16.50
N GLU A 50 1.29 2.21 -16.78
CA GLU A 50 1.61 1.77 -18.13
C GLU A 50 0.42 1.10 -18.84
N GLN A 51 -0.41 0.35 -18.13
CA GLN A 51 -1.64 -0.24 -18.67
C GLN A 51 -2.64 0.84 -19.10
N ILE A 52 -2.79 1.85 -18.23
CA ILE A 52 -3.68 2.99 -18.50
C ILE A 52 -3.22 3.75 -19.76
N MET A 53 -1.90 3.95 -19.88
CA MET A 53 -1.31 4.70 -21.00
C MET A 53 -1.46 3.96 -22.33
N MET A 54 -1.25 2.63 -22.34
CA MET A 54 -1.45 1.80 -23.53
C MET A 54 -2.90 1.83 -24.04
N GLU A 55 -3.88 2.02 -23.13
CA GLU A 55 -5.27 2.19 -23.54
C GLU A 55 -5.57 3.59 -24.06
N ALA A 56 -5.00 4.61 -23.43
CA ALA A 56 -5.12 5.98 -23.92
C ALA A 56 -4.64 6.09 -25.37
N ASP A 57 -3.54 5.41 -25.73
CA ASP A 57 -3.04 5.38 -27.10
C ASP A 57 -4.03 4.77 -28.13
N LYS A 58 -4.87 3.84 -27.68
CA LYS A 58 -5.90 3.23 -28.56
C LYS A 58 -7.11 4.16 -28.80
N TYR A 59 -7.31 5.14 -27.92
CA TYR A 59 -8.47 6.06 -28.00
C TYR A 59 -8.13 7.44 -28.59
N ILE A 60 -6.88 7.70 -29.00
CA ILE A 60 -6.34 9.03 -29.39
C ILE A 60 -6.80 9.53 -30.77
N ASP A 61 -7.73 8.90 -31.45
CA ASP A 61 -8.43 9.56 -32.57
C ASP A 61 -9.45 10.62 -32.14
N SER A 62 -9.57 10.89 -30.81
CA SER A 62 -10.42 11.93 -30.26
C SER A 62 -9.58 13.11 -29.73
N SER A 63 -10.01 14.31 -30.05
CA SER A 63 -9.40 15.63 -29.83
C SER A 63 -9.21 16.09 -28.37
N ASP A 64 -8.87 15.21 -27.44
CA ASP A 64 -8.76 15.53 -26.02
C ASP A 64 -7.31 15.87 -25.61
N SER A 65 -7.10 17.11 -25.13
CA SER A 65 -5.78 17.67 -24.78
C SER A 65 -5.09 16.97 -23.62
N SER A 66 -5.86 16.33 -22.71
CA SER A 66 -5.34 15.56 -21.57
C SER A 66 -4.63 14.29 -22.02
N LEU A 67 -5.14 13.63 -23.07
CA LEU A 67 -4.55 12.44 -23.66
C LEU A 67 -3.23 12.73 -24.40
N ASN A 68 -3.11 13.92 -25.01
CA ASN A 68 -1.86 14.36 -25.65
C ASN A 68 -0.73 14.65 -24.64
N ALA A 69 -1.06 15.16 -23.45
CA ALA A 69 -0.10 15.34 -22.36
C ALA A 69 0.42 13.98 -21.84
N MET A 70 -0.46 12.97 -21.78
CA MET A 70 -0.09 11.60 -21.43
C MET A 70 0.88 10.98 -22.43
N LYS A 71 0.64 11.13 -23.74
CA LYS A 71 1.56 10.65 -24.81
C LYS A 71 2.96 11.19 -24.66
N LYS A 72 3.07 12.51 -24.45
CA LYS A 72 4.37 13.16 -24.31
C LYS A 72 5.18 12.54 -23.16
N GLY A 73 4.54 12.35 -22.06
CA GLY A 73 5.23 11.78 -20.93
C GLY A 73 5.55 10.29 -21.06
N PHE A 74 4.72 9.48 -21.72
CA PHE A 74 5.05 8.09 -22.03
C PHE A 74 6.32 7.97 -22.87
N ASN A 75 6.43 8.80 -23.91
CA ASN A 75 7.66 8.89 -24.69
C ASN A 75 8.87 9.34 -23.86
N ASP A 76 8.68 10.24 -22.89
CA ASP A 76 9.76 10.67 -22.00
C ASP A 76 10.20 9.55 -21.03
N ILE A 77 9.26 8.70 -20.58
CA ILE A 77 9.59 7.50 -19.79
C ILE A 77 10.35 6.47 -20.64
N LEU A 78 9.86 6.19 -21.85
CA LEU A 78 10.47 5.21 -22.77
C LEU A 78 11.88 5.62 -23.21
N THR A 79 12.12 6.91 -23.45
CA THR A 79 13.41 7.42 -23.92
C THR A 79 14.46 7.55 -22.84
N ASN A 80 14.07 7.67 -21.57
CA ASN A 80 15.00 7.87 -20.46
C ASN A 80 15.40 6.61 -19.70
N ARG A 81 14.82 5.43 -19.96
CA ARG A 81 15.11 4.16 -19.29
C ARG A 81 15.40 3.07 -20.30
N SER A 82 16.65 2.83 -20.63
CA SER A 82 17.06 2.12 -21.85
C SER A 82 17.25 0.61 -21.76
N TYR A 83 17.13 -0.09 -20.65
CA TYR A 83 17.37 -1.55 -20.62
C TYR A 83 16.39 -2.40 -19.81
N ASP A 84 15.96 -1.98 -18.64
CA ASP A 84 15.02 -2.75 -17.79
C ASP A 84 13.56 -2.76 -18.32
N TYR A 85 13.30 -1.94 -19.34
CA TYR A 85 11.95 -1.67 -19.78
C TYR A 85 11.40 -2.68 -20.80
N VAL A 86 12.27 -3.35 -21.58
CA VAL A 86 11.81 -4.28 -22.62
C VAL A 86 11.22 -5.54 -21.99
N GLU A 87 11.85 -6.13 -20.99
CA GLU A 87 11.30 -7.28 -20.25
C GLU A 87 10.07 -6.89 -19.42
N ALA A 88 10.09 -5.72 -18.81
CA ALA A 88 8.92 -5.18 -18.13
C ALA A 88 7.76 -4.93 -19.09
N MET A 89 8.03 -4.42 -20.31
CA MET A 89 7.04 -4.20 -21.36
C MET A 89 6.47 -5.52 -21.90
N ASP A 90 7.28 -6.57 -22.08
CA ASP A 90 6.80 -7.89 -22.47
C ASP A 90 5.92 -8.53 -21.36
N TYR A 91 6.34 -8.42 -20.11
CA TYR A 91 5.52 -8.83 -18.98
C TYR A 91 4.23 -8.01 -18.90
N MET A 92 4.31 -6.68 -19.04
CA MET A 92 3.19 -5.76 -19.01
C MET A 92 2.28 -5.91 -20.24
N SER A 93 2.81 -6.16 -21.45
CA SER A 93 2.04 -6.44 -22.65
C SER A 93 1.22 -7.74 -22.52
N ASN A 94 1.79 -8.76 -21.90
CA ASN A 94 1.05 -10.01 -21.62
C ASN A 94 0.01 -9.80 -20.50
N PHE A 95 0.29 -8.96 -19.52
CA PHE A 95 -0.60 -8.61 -18.44
C PHE A 95 -1.68 -7.59 -18.88
N ALA A 96 -1.37 -6.64 -19.76
CA ALA A 96 -2.31 -5.66 -20.32
C ALA A 96 -3.40 -6.29 -21.20
N LYS A 97 -3.16 -7.49 -21.74
CA LYS A 97 -4.20 -8.25 -22.45
C LYS A 97 -5.34 -8.72 -21.53
N GLU A 98 -5.10 -8.76 -20.22
CA GLU A 98 -6.08 -9.26 -19.25
C GLU A 98 -6.84 -8.16 -18.50
N HIS A 99 -6.33 -6.91 -18.40
CA HIS A 99 -6.92 -5.88 -17.54
C HIS A 99 -6.81 -4.47 -18.13
N SER A 100 -7.77 -4.12 -18.96
CA SER A 100 -7.95 -2.75 -19.43
C SER A 100 -8.53 -1.85 -18.33
N LEU A 101 -8.38 -0.54 -18.44
CA LEU A 101 -9.04 0.42 -17.54
C LEU A 101 -10.54 0.17 -17.47
N LYS A 102 -11.18 -0.08 -18.63
CA LYS A 102 -12.62 -0.38 -18.70
C LYS A 102 -12.98 -1.63 -17.89
N GLU A 103 -12.17 -2.68 -17.98
CA GLU A 103 -12.37 -3.92 -17.22
C GLU A 103 -12.16 -3.67 -15.74
N TYR A 104 -11.15 -2.87 -15.35
CA TYR A 104 -10.92 -2.49 -13.97
C TYR A 104 -12.09 -1.70 -13.37
N LEU A 105 -12.65 -0.73 -14.11
CA LEU A 105 -13.83 0.03 -13.67
C LEU A 105 -15.07 -0.86 -13.55
N ASN A 106 -15.27 -1.78 -14.49
CA ASN A 106 -16.34 -2.78 -14.40
C ASN A 106 -16.13 -3.71 -13.20
N PHE A 107 -14.89 -4.12 -12.93
CA PHE A 107 -14.56 -4.94 -11.79
C PHE A 107 -14.85 -4.24 -10.47
N ILE A 108 -14.50 -2.95 -10.32
CA ILE A 108 -14.87 -2.13 -9.14
C ILE A 108 -16.38 -2.15 -8.94
N SER A 109 -17.15 -1.87 -10.00
CA SER A 109 -18.62 -1.84 -9.93
C SER A 109 -19.22 -3.20 -9.55
N LEU A 110 -18.65 -4.29 -10.03
CA LEU A 110 -19.05 -5.66 -9.67
C LEU A 110 -18.65 -6.00 -8.23
N ALA A 111 -17.46 -5.61 -7.80
CA ALA A 111 -16.98 -5.81 -6.44
C ALA A 111 -17.93 -5.13 -5.43
N LYS A 112 -18.27 -3.87 -5.66
CA LYS A 112 -19.21 -3.10 -4.82
C LYS A 112 -20.61 -3.69 -4.74
N LYS A 113 -21.06 -4.43 -5.76
CA LYS A 113 -22.36 -5.14 -5.76
C LYS A 113 -22.28 -6.53 -5.11
N SER A 114 -21.07 -7.03 -4.90
CA SER A 114 -20.84 -8.43 -4.52
C SER A 114 -20.46 -8.63 -3.05
N VAL A 115 -19.95 -7.58 -2.40
CA VAL A 115 -19.55 -7.57 -0.99
C VAL A 115 -19.97 -6.26 -0.32
N ASP A 116 -20.22 -6.32 1.00
CA ASP A 116 -20.67 -5.17 1.79
C ASP A 116 -19.49 -4.42 2.47
N ILE A 117 -18.32 -5.06 2.56
CA ILE A 117 -17.14 -4.43 3.14
C ILE A 117 -16.53 -3.39 2.19
N PRO A 118 -15.82 -2.37 2.73
CA PRO A 118 -15.20 -1.34 1.92
C PRO A 118 -14.25 -1.88 0.86
N ILE A 119 -14.38 -1.35 -0.36
CA ILE A 119 -13.54 -1.63 -1.52
C ILE A 119 -12.66 -0.43 -1.82
N ILE A 120 -11.36 -0.61 -1.68
CA ILE A 120 -10.33 0.39 -1.96
C ILE A 120 -9.73 0.07 -3.33
N ALA A 121 -9.91 0.96 -4.30
CA ALA A 121 -9.24 0.81 -5.58
C ALA A 121 -7.75 1.15 -5.45
N SER A 122 -6.89 0.60 -6.30
CA SER A 122 -5.44 0.86 -6.23
C SER A 122 -4.87 1.15 -7.62
N ILE A 123 -4.00 2.17 -7.69
CA ILE A 123 -3.26 2.55 -8.89
C ILE A 123 -1.77 2.51 -8.57
N ASN A 124 -0.99 1.84 -9.42
CA ASN A 124 0.46 1.89 -9.33
C ASN A 124 0.98 3.10 -10.11
N CYS A 125 1.50 4.10 -9.39
CA CYS A 125 2.00 5.35 -9.94
C CYS A 125 3.53 5.32 -10.06
N VAL A 126 4.05 5.63 -11.25
CA VAL A 126 5.50 5.70 -11.51
C VAL A 126 5.95 7.07 -12.02
N SER A 127 5.01 7.94 -12.38
CA SER A 127 5.28 9.29 -12.89
C SER A 127 4.29 10.34 -12.39
N ALA A 128 4.57 11.62 -12.67
CA ALA A 128 3.72 12.74 -12.29
C ALA A 128 2.70 13.09 -13.40
N TYR A 129 1.98 12.09 -13.90
CA TYR A 129 0.93 12.28 -14.90
C TYR A 129 -0.35 12.88 -14.36
N ASP A 130 -1.21 13.31 -15.27
CA ASP A 130 -2.57 13.74 -14.95
C ASP A 130 -3.45 12.53 -14.62
N TRP A 131 -3.37 12.10 -13.36
CA TRP A 131 -4.18 11.02 -12.79
C TRP A 131 -5.64 11.40 -12.58
N SER A 132 -5.97 12.66 -12.76
CA SER A 132 -7.25 13.24 -12.42
C SER A 132 -8.42 12.55 -13.11
N PHE A 133 -8.30 12.31 -14.40
CA PHE A 133 -9.33 11.65 -15.19
C PHE A 133 -9.61 10.21 -14.74
N PHE A 134 -8.56 9.45 -14.46
CA PHE A 134 -8.70 8.05 -14.03
C PHE A 134 -9.22 7.94 -12.61
N ALA A 135 -8.72 8.77 -11.70
CA ALA A 135 -9.19 8.81 -10.33
C ALA A 135 -10.69 9.14 -10.25
N LYS A 136 -11.16 10.10 -11.06
CA LYS A 136 -12.58 10.44 -11.18
C LYS A 136 -13.41 9.23 -11.63
N ARG A 137 -13.00 8.52 -12.67
CA ARG A 137 -13.72 7.33 -13.16
C ARG A 137 -13.74 6.18 -12.16
N ILE A 138 -12.67 5.98 -11.39
CA ILE A 138 -12.61 5.01 -10.30
C ILE A 138 -13.64 5.35 -9.22
N GLN A 139 -13.76 6.62 -8.85
CA GLN A 139 -14.79 7.07 -7.92
C GLN A 139 -16.20 6.85 -8.51
N GLU A 140 -16.42 7.18 -9.78
CA GLU A 140 -17.69 6.98 -10.47
C GLU A 140 -18.07 5.48 -10.58
N ALA A 141 -17.09 4.59 -10.64
CA ALA A 141 -17.30 3.13 -10.59
C ALA A 141 -17.73 2.63 -9.20
N GLY A 142 -17.65 3.47 -8.17
CA GLY A 142 -18.17 3.22 -6.82
C GLY A 142 -17.14 2.77 -5.80
N ALA A 143 -15.83 2.94 -6.03
CA ALA A 143 -14.81 2.69 -5.03
C ALA A 143 -15.04 3.57 -3.77
N ASP A 144 -14.85 3.00 -2.57
CA ASP A 144 -15.01 3.73 -1.31
C ASP A 144 -13.79 4.61 -1.00
N ALA A 145 -12.61 4.23 -1.50
CA ALA A 145 -11.35 4.95 -1.34
C ALA A 145 -10.38 4.60 -2.48
N LEU A 146 -9.30 5.39 -2.57
CA LEU A 146 -8.24 5.20 -3.56
C LEU A 146 -6.87 5.06 -2.88
N GLU A 147 -6.14 3.97 -3.14
CA GLU A 147 -4.75 3.79 -2.76
C GLU A 147 -3.84 4.14 -3.95
N LEU A 148 -3.03 5.20 -3.81
CA LEU A 148 -1.95 5.54 -4.73
C LEU A 148 -0.70 4.75 -4.30
N ASN A 149 -0.36 3.74 -5.09
CA ASN A 149 0.74 2.84 -4.82
C ASN A 149 1.99 3.34 -5.56
N PHE A 150 2.85 4.08 -4.85
CA PHE A 150 4.11 4.57 -5.38
C PHE A 150 5.19 3.51 -5.28
N TYR A 151 5.44 2.84 -6.40
CA TYR A 151 6.51 1.85 -6.52
C TYR A 151 7.71 2.47 -7.25
N ILE A 152 8.39 3.42 -6.58
CA ILE A 152 9.51 4.15 -7.15
C ILE A 152 10.79 3.76 -6.42
N LEU A 153 11.75 3.21 -7.17
CA LEU A 153 13.12 3.05 -6.70
C LEU A 153 13.90 4.32 -7.06
N PRO A 154 14.46 5.07 -6.08
CA PRO A 154 15.18 6.29 -6.35
C PRO A 154 16.60 5.98 -6.87
N SER A 155 16.70 5.41 -8.07
CA SER A 155 17.95 4.98 -8.71
C SER A 155 18.44 5.92 -9.83
N ASP A 156 17.67 6.96 -10.16
CA ASP A 156 18.05 7.93 -11.18
C ASP A 156 19.09 8.92 -10.63
N ILE A 157 20.30 8.89 -11.18
CA ILE A 157 21.39 9.75 -10.74
C ILE A 157 21.16 11.26 -11.01
N LYS A 158 20.19 11.61 -11.83
CA LYS A 158 19.83 12.98 -12.18
C LYS A 158 18.79 13.58 -11.24
N LYS A 159 18.13 12.75 -10.43
CA LYS A 159 17.06 13.18 -9.52
C LYS A 159 17.55 13.24 -8.09
N THR A 160 17.20 14.34 -7.44
CA THR A 160 17.43 14.56 -6.00
C THR A 160 16.26 14.02 -5.17
N ALA A 161 16.41 13.94 -3.84
CA ALA A 161 15.30 13.63 -2.95
C ALA A 161 14.14 14.63 -3.09
N ALA A 162 14.44 15.92 -3.29
CA ALA A 162 13.43 16.96 -3.49
C ALA A 162 12.60 16.74 -4.75
N ASP A 163 13.21 16.27 -5.84
CA ASP A 163 12.48 15.97 -7.09
C ASP A 163 11.43 14.86 -6.90
N TYR A 164 11.74 13.86 -6.07
CA TYR A 164 10.78 12.80 -5.72
C TYR A 164 9.67 13.33 -4.81
N ASP A 165 10.00 14.15 -3.81
CA ASP A 165 9.02 14.75 -2.90
C ASP A 165 8.05 15.69 -3.66
N GLU A 166 8.56 16.51 -4.59
CA GLU A 166 7.73 17.34 -5.46
C GLU A 166 6.81 16.51 -6.36
N MET A 167 7.33 15.43 -6.93
CA MET A 167 6.53 14.52 -7.76
C MET A 167 5.38 13.92 -6.97
N TYR A 168 5.61 13.42 -5.74
CA TYR A 168 4.55 12.91 -4.88
C TYR A 168 3.49 13.97 -4.58
N LYS A 169 3.92 15.17 -4.18
CA LYS A 169 3.02 16.30 -3.89
C LYS A 169 2.17 16.69 -5.11
N LYS A 170 2.79 16.69 -6.29
CA LYS A 170 2.10 17.01 -7.55
C LYS A 170 1.01 15.98 -7.84
N ILE A 171 1.32 14.69 -7.80
CA ILE A 171 0.34 13.62 -8.04
C ILE A 171 -0.83 13.73 -7.06
N ILE A 172 -0.56 13.89 -5.77
CA ILE A 172 -1.59 14.06 -4.75
C ILE A 172 -2.50 15.26 -5.06
N SER A 173 -1.88 16.41 -5.34
CA SER A 173 -2.60 17.66 -5.66
C SER A 173 -3.49 17.48 -6.88
N ASP A 174 -3.00 16.83 -7.92
CA ASP A 174 -3.73 16.65 -9.16
C ASP A 174 -4.92 15.69 -8.97
N VAL A 175 -4.72 14.56 -8.31
CA VAL A 175 -5.80 13.61 -8.00
C VAL A 175 -6.89 14.24 -7.13
N LYS A 176 -6.50 14.97 -6.07
CA LYS A 176 -7.45 15.61 -5.13
C LYS A 176 -8.39 16.63 -5.74
N LYS A 177 -8.04 17.23 -6.88
CA LYS A 177 -8.91 18.18 -7.59
C LYS A 177 -10.17 17.52 -8.13
N TYR A 178 -10.14 16.23 -8.37
CA TYR A 178 -11.17 15.51 -9.14
C TYR A 178 -11.89 14.42 -8.38
N VAL A 179 -11.41 14.06 -7.19
CA VAL A 179 -12.06 13.04 -6.35
C VAL A 179 -12.37 13.57 -4.96
N SER A 180 -13.49 13.13 -4.41
CA SER A 180 -13.90 13.39 -3.03
C SER A 180 -13.74 12.18 -2.11
N ILE A 181 -13.54 10.98 -2.68
CA ILE A 181 -13.22 9.77 -1.90
C ILE A 181 -11.86 9.91 -1.23
N PRO A 182 -11.66 9.32 -0.04
CA PRO A 182 -10.39 9.41 0.67
C PRO A 182 -9.26 8.73 -0.12
N ILE A 183 -8.04 9.32 -0.01
CA ILE A 183 -6.84 8.85 -0.69
C ILE A 183 -5.83 8.37 0.34
N SER A 184 -5.26 7.18 0.14
CA SER A 184 -4.07 6.71 0.83
C SER A 184 -2.85 6.68 -0.09
N LEU A 185 -1.67 6.83 0.51
CA LEU A 185 -0.39 6.64 -0.18
C LEU A 185 0.29 5.37 0.32
N LYS A 186 0.59 4.46 -0.57
CA LYS A 186 1.46 3.31 -0.27
C LYS A 186 2.85 3.59 -0.81
N LEU A 187 3.80 3.67 0.09
CA LEU A 187 5.15 4.16 -0.17
C LEU A 187 6.19 3.08 0.08
N SER A 188 7.38 3.25 -0.50
CA SER A 188 8.57 2.53 -0.10
C SER A 188 9.29 3.28 1.05
N TYR A 189 10.26 2.61 1.67
CA TYR A 189 11.07 3.20 2.75
C TYR A 189 12.37 3.85 2.24
N TYR A 190 12.51 4.04 0.94
CA TYR A 190 13.70 4.65 0.33
C TYR A 190 13.63 6.16 0.42
N SER A 191 14.05 6.72 1.55
CA SER A 191 14.23 8.16 1.75
C SER A 191 15.32 8.39 2.78
N SER A 192 16.19 9.37 2.54
CA SER A 192 17.22 9.80 3.48
C SER A 192 16.65 10.58 4.68
N SER A 193 15.46 11.18 4.52
CA SER A 193 14.76 11.97 5.54
C SER A 193 13.30 11.54 5.69
N LEU A 194 13.08 10.22 5.85
CA LEU A 194 11.75 9.59 5.76
C LEU A 194 10.70 10.27 6.64
N VAL A 195 11.02 10.63 7.89
CA VAL A 195 10.07 11.28 8.80
C VAL A 195 9.63 12.62 8.24
N ASN A 196 10.56 13.45 7.76
CA ASN A 196 10.24 14.77 7.21
C ASN A 196 9.36 14.66 5.97
N THR A 197 9.76 13.81 5.01
CA THR A 197 8.98 13.52 3.80
C THR A 197 7.55 13.10 4.15
N PHE A 198 7.39 12.17 5.12
CA PHE A 198 6.07 11.65 5.46
C PHE A 198 5.21 12.65 6.21
N VAL A 199 5.79 13.48 7.08
CA VAL A 199 5.08 14.60 7.72
C VAL A 199 4.57 15.58 6.65
N GLU A 200 5.42 15.97 5.70
CA GLU A 200 5.02 16.88 4.62
C GLU A 200 3.91 16.28 3.74
N LEU A 201 4.04 15.01 3.35
CA LEU A 201 3.02 14.33 2.55
C LEU A 201 1.70 14.18 3.32
N SER A 202 1.73 13.94 4.64
CA SER A 202 0.52 13.87 5.46
C SER A 202 -0.26 15.19 5.48
N ASN A 203 0.45 16.31 5.38
CA ASN A 203 -0.14 17.65 5.31
C ASN A 203 -0.75 17.98 3.93
N SER A 204 -0.55 17.13 2.92
CA SER A 204 -1.17 17.30 1.59
C SER A 204 -2.67 16.95 1.56
N GLY A 205 -3.24 16.59 2.72
CA GLY A 205 -4.66 16.26 2.87
C GLY A 205 -5.04 14.88 2.34
N ILE A 206 -4.11 13.94 2.38
CA ILE A 206 -4.38 12.51 2.24
C ILE A 206 -5.02 11.96 3.52
N ALA A 207 -5.77 10.88 3.39
CA ALA A 207 -6.46 10.27 4.51
C ALA A 207 -5.59 9.24 5.25
N ALA A 208 -4.64 8.60 4.57
CA ALA A 208 -3.77 7.59 5.19
C ALA A 208 -2.44 7.39 4.44
N MET A 209 -1.50 6.75 5.15
CA MET A 209 -0.27 6.19 4.59
C MET A 209 -0.19 4.69 4.85
N VAL A 210 0.31 3.93 3.87
CA VAL A 210 0.58 2.50 4.00
C VAL A 210 2.09 2.25 4.06
N LEU A 211 2.55 1.70 5.17
CA LEU A 211 3.95 1.44 5.50
C LEU A 211 4.21 -0.08 5.51
N PHE A 212 4.83 -0.70 4.54
CA PHE A 212 5.38 -0.21 3.29
C PHE A 212 5.03 -1.16 2.14
N ASN A 213 5.31 -0.76 0.90
CA ASN A 213 5.41 -1.72 -0.19
C ASN A 213 6.46 -2.78 0.14
N LYS A 214 6.21 -4.03 -0.28
CA LYS A 214 7.29 -5.00 -0.37
C LYS A 214 8.08 -4.72 -1.65
N PRO A 215 9.36 -4.31 -1.54
CA PRO A 215 10.18 -4.09 -2.73
C PRO A 215 10.48 -5.42 -3.42
N TYR A 216 10.60 -5.38 -4.74
CA TYR A 216 11.23 -6.45 -5.48
C TYR A 216 12.73 -6.47 -5.15
N ASN A 217 13.24 -7.63 -4.82
CA ASN A 217 14.65 -7.85 -4.58
C ASN A 217 15.17 -8.82 -5.65
N PRO A 218 16.03 -8.37 -6.57
CA PRO A 218 16.70 -9.28 -7.50
C PRO A 218 17.64 -10.21 -6.74
N ASP A 219 17.88 -11.37 -7.30
CA ASP A 219 18.90 -12.32 -6.86
C ASP A 219 19.80 -12.68 -8.05
N ILE A 220 20.86 -13.42 -7.82
CA ILE A 220 21.80 -13.83 -8.86
C ILE A 220 21.90 -15.36 -8.89
N ASN A 221 21.59 -15.96 -10.05
CA ASN A 221 21.90 -17.34 -10.30
C ASN A 221 23.38 -17.46 -10.68
N ILE A 222 24.20 -17.93 -9.76
CA ILE A 222 25.66 -18.00 -9.93
C ILE A 222 26.08 -19.04 -10.95
N ASP A 223 25.28 -20.09 -11.16
CA ASP A 223 25.62 -21.16 -12.11
C ASP A 223 25.36 -20.69 -13.55
N LYS A 224 24.34 -19.91 -13.78
CA LYS A 224 23.96 -19.36 -15.08
C LYS A 224 24.54 -17.97 -15.35
N ILE A 225 25.05 -17.29 -14.30
CA ILE A 225 25.54 -15.90 -14.34
C ILE A 225 24.47 -14.96 -14.90
N GLU A 226 23.25 -15.07 -14.35
CA GLU A 226 22.08 -14.27 -14.75
C GLU A 226 21.35 -13.70 -13.53
N ILE A 227 20.61 -12.59 -13.73
CA ILE A 227 19.73 -12.06 -12.71
C ILE A 227 18.52 -13.01 -12.58
N SER A 228 18.18 -13.32 -11.35
CA SER A 228 17.01 -14.13 -11.00
C SER A 228 16.08 -13.36 -10.05
N SER A 229 14.86 -13.84 -9.91
CA SER A 229 13.92 -13.26 -8.95
C SER A 229 14.28 -13.73 -7.54
N GLY A 230 14.42 -12.79 -6.62
CA GLY A 230 14.49 -13.10 -5.19
C GLY A 230 13.10 -13.50 -4.64
N ARG A 231 12.99 -13.50 -3.32
CA ARG A 231 11.78 -13.96 -2.64
C ARG A 231 10.59 -13.03 -2.89
N ILE A 232 9.52 -13.56 -3.47
CA ILE A 232 8.30 -12.81 -3.82
C ILE A 232 7.48 -12.49 -2.55
N TYR A 233 7.25 -13.49 -1.69
CA TYR A 233 6.48 -13.32 -0.45
C TYR A 233 7.35 -12.76 0.68
N SER A 234 6.73 -11.99 1.56
CA SER A 234 7.41 -11.49 2.76
C SER A 234 7.69 -12.61 3.76
N THR A 235 8.75 -12.45 4.53
CA THR A 235 9.05 -13.29 5.69
C THR A 235 8.42 -12.72 6.95
N ALA A 236 8.28 -13.56 7.99
CA ALA A 236 7.62 -13.17 9.23
C ALA A 236 8.40 -12.11 10.05
N ASP A 237 9.66 -11.87 9.75
CA ASP A 237 10.51 -10.85 10.40
C ASP A 237 10.54 -9.51 9.67
N GLU A 238 10.09 -9.45 8.43
CA GLU A 238 10.08 -8.20 7.65
C GLU A 238 9.15 -7.12 8.26
N TYR A 239 8.18 -7.49 9.13
CA TYR A 239 7.35 -6.52 9.84
C TYR A 239 8.14 -5.59 10.75
N LEU A 240 9.33 -5.98 11.22
CA LEU A 240 10.13 -5.20 12.17
C LEU A 240 10.49 -3.80 11.62
N ARG A 241 10.70 -3.69 10.31
CA ARG A 241 10.92 -2.39 9.67
C ARG A 241 9.67 -1.53 9.74
N SER A 242 8.55 -2.09 9.31
CA SER A 242 7.26 -1.39 9.33
C SER A 242 6.84 -1.02 10.74
N LEU A 243 7.06 -1.92 11.72
CA LEU A 243 6.82 -1.67 13.15
C LEU A 243 7.56 -0.42 13.64
N ARG A 244 8.88 -0.35 13.38
CA ARG A 244 9.72 0.78 13.83
C ARG A 244 9.19 2.10 13.28
N TRP A 245 8.95 2.16 11.97
CA TRP A 245 8.51 3.40 11.33
C TRP A 245 7.08 3.78 11.71
N THR A 246 6.19 2.81 11.90
CA THR A 246 4.86 3.04 12.45
C THR A 246 4.95 3.68 13.83
N ALA A 247 5.76 3.12 14.73
CA ALA A 247 5.94 3.66 16.07
C ALA A 247 6.53 5.08 16.08
N ILE A 248 7.45 5.39 15.16
CA ILE A 248 8.06 6.72 15.04
C ILE A 248 7.08 7.74 14.45
N LEU A 249 6.30 7.37 13.45
CA LEU A 249 5.40 8.28 12.72
C LEU A 249 4.06 8.47 13.43
N SER A 250 3.61 7.50 14.21
CA SER A 250 2.36 7.58 14.96
C SER A 250 2.34 8.79 15.89
N GLY A 251 1.30 9.61 15.76
CA GLY A 251 1.14 10.87 16.47
C GLY A 251 1.98 12.04 15.95
N ARG A 252 2.78 11.83 14.90
CA ARG A 252 3.55 12.90 14.22
C ARG A 252 2.97 13.29 12.88
N ILE A 253 2.24 12.39 12.23
CA ILE A 253 1.56 12.64 10.96
C ILE A 253 0.07 12.87 11.18
N GLY A 254 -0.54 13.72 10.35
CA GLY A 254 -1.93 14.15 10.45
C GLY A 254 -2.93 13.21 9.75
N CYS A 255 -2.53 11.99 9.38
CA CYS A 255 -3.37 11.01 8.70
C CYS A 255 -3.24 9.62 9.33
N ASP A 256 -4.15 8.71 8.97
CA ASP A 256 -4.12 7.34 9.46
C ASP A 256 -2.89 6.57 8.94
N ILE A 257 -2.49 5.52 9.67
CA ILE A 257 -1.43 4.59 9.27
C ILE A 257 -2.03 3.21 9.06
N ALA A 258 -1.81 2.62 7.89
CA ALA A 258 -1.90 1.18 7.71
C ALA A 258 -0.50 0.58 7.59
N THR A 259 -0.28 -0.56 8.22
CA THR A 259 1.01 -1.24 8.17
C THR A 259 0.92 -2.49 7.32
N SER A 260 1.90 -2.70 6.46
CA SER A 260 1.97 -3.82 5.52
C SER A 260 3.33 -4.50 5.58
N THR A 261 3.43 -5.70 5.00
CA THR A 261 4.63 -6.53 4.88
C THR A 261 5.01 -7.26 6.17
N GLY A 262 5.23 -8.57 6.09
CA GLY A 262 5.67 -9.42 7.20
C GLY A 262 4.58 -9.83 8.19
N VAL A 263 3.31 -9.64 7.85
CA VAL A 263 2.18 -10.01 8.72
C VAL A 263 1.82 -11.48 8.47
N HIS A 264 2.25 -12.36 9.38
CA HIS A 264 2.07 -13.81 9.26
C HIS A 264 1.32 -14.45 10.44
N ASN A 265 1.01 -13.69 11.50
CA ASN A 265 0.26 -14.12 12.67
C ASN A 265 -0.42 -12.95 13.37
N TYR A 266 -1.33 -13.24 14.31
CA TYR A 266 -2.08 -12.21 15.05
C TYR A 266 -1.19 -11.41 16.02
N GLU A 267 -0.12 -11.99 16.54
CA GLU A 267 0.83 -11.28 17.41
C GLU A 267 1.48 -10.13 16.67
N THR A 268 1.79 -10.30 15.38
CA THR A 268 2.28 -9.22 14.53
C THR A 268 1.23 -8.12 14.38
N VAL A 269 -0.05 -8.48 14.18
CA VAL A 269 -1.16 -7.50 14.12
C VAL A 269 -1.22 -6.68 15.40
N VAL A 270 -1.20 -7.34 16.57
CA VAL A 270 -1.21 -6.67 17.89
C VAL A 270 -0.04 -5.70 18.02
N LYS A 271 1.19 -6.14 17.68
CA LYS A 271 2.39 -5.31 17.77
C LYS A 271 2.28 -4.05 16.89
N LEU A 272 1.73 -4.18 15.69
CA LEU A 272 1.57 -3.06 14.77
C LEU A 272 0.52 -2.05 15.26
N ILE A 273 -0.58 -2.53 15.86
CA ILE A 273 -1.58 -1.66 16.49
C ILE A 273 -1.00 -0.96 17.72
N LEU A 274 -0.27 -1.66 18.59
CA LEU A 274 0.45 -1.07 19.72
C LEU A 274 1.45 0.01 19.27
N ALA A 275 2.07 -0.15 18.11
CA ALA A 275 2.94 0.86 17.51
C ALA A 275 2.18 2.08 16.96
N GLY A 276 0.87 1.96 16.70
CA GLY A 276 0.01 3.06 16.26
C GLY A 276 -0.68 2.88 14.92
N SER A 277 -0.68 1.66 14.37
CA SER A 277 -1.39 1.36 13.11
C SER A 277 -2.91 1.41 13.31
N ASN A 278 -3.63 2.09 12.41
CA ASN A 278 -5.10 2.10 12.36
C ASN A 278 -5.63 0.80 11.72
N ALA A 279 -4.89 0.28 10.75
CA ALA A 279 -5.23 -0.95 10.04
C ALA A 279 -3.96 -1.73 9.68
N VAL A 280 -4.11 -3.01 9.37
CA VAL A 280 -3.01 -3.91 9.02
C VAL A 280 -3.34 -4.59 7.70
N GLN A 281 -2.50 -4.39 6.68
CA GLN A 281 -2.66 -4.99 5.36
C GLN A 281 -1.92 -6.33 5.26
N VAL A 282 -2.61 -7.38 4.79
CA VAL A 282 -2.08 -8.75 4.64
C VAL A 282 -2.18 -9.23 3.19
N ALA A 283 -1.16 -9.95 2.72
CA ALA A 283 -1.15 -10.61 1.42
C ALA A 283 -0.37 -11.93 1.46
N SER A 284 0.93 -11.92 1.77
CA SER A 284 1.82 -13.11 1.68
C SER A 284 1.29 -14.30 2.48
N LEU A 285 0.77 -14.07 3.69
CA LEU A 285 0.13 -15.11 4.50
C LEU A 285 -1.00 -15.81 3.74
N LEU A 286 -1.83 -15.02 3.02
CA LEU A 286 -3.00 -15.57 2.32
C LEU A 286 -2.61 -16.37 1.07
N TYR A 287 -1.47 -16.04 0.43
CA TYR A 287 -0.91 -16.88 -0.62
C TYR A 287 -0.33 -18.18 -0.09
N GLU A 288 0.32 -18.14 1.07
CA GLU A 288 1.00 -19.31 1.65
C GLU A 288 0.03 -20.28 2.34
N LYS A 289 -1.03 -19.76 2.99
CA LYS A 289 -1.89 -20.58 3.86
C LYS A 289 -3.39 -20.53 3.55
N GLY A 290 -3.81 -19.65 2.64
CA GLY A 290 -5.21 -19.52 2.24
C GLY A 290 -5.91 -18.28 2.81
N ILE A 291 -7.05 -17.93 2.20
CA ILE A 291 -7.83 -16.74 2.55
C ILE A 291 -8.43 -16.86 3.96
N GLU A 292 -8.70 -18.05 4.42
CA GLU A 292 -9.29 -18.38 5.73
C GLU A 292 -8.43 -17.92 6.90
N GLU A 293 -7.13 -17.69 6.69
CA GLU A 293 -6.22 -17.14 7.70
C GLU A 293 -6.61 -15.74 8.20
N ILE A 294 -7.44 -15.02 7.45
CA ILE A 294 -8.04 -13.77 7.92
C ILE A 294 -8.80 -14.01 9.24
N ASN A 295 -9.59 -15.09 9.32
CA ASN A 295 -10.30 -15.47 10.55
C ASN A 295 -9.33 -15.78 11.70
N THR A 296 -8.21 -16.45 11.41
CA THR A 296 -7.17 -16.76 12.41
C THR A 296 -6.59 -15.47 12.99
N LEU A 297 -6.30 -14.48 12.15
CA LEU A 297 -5.80 -13.17 12.59
C LEU A 297 -6.83 -12.41 13.44
N VAL A 298 -8.08 -12.34 13.00
CA VAL A 298 -9.17 -11.64 13.69
C VAL A 298 -9.48 -12.29 15.03
N ASN A 299 -9.60 -13.62 15.07
CA ASN A 299 -9.89 -14.35 16.30
C ASN A 299 -8.74 -14.27 17.30
N GLY A 300 -7.48 -14.35 16.81
CA GLY A 300 -6.29 -14.18 17.65
C GLY A 300 -6.21 -12.79 18.28
N LEU A 301 -6.48 -11.74 17.50
CA LEU A 301 -6.56 -10.37 17.99
C LEU A 301 -7.64 -10.21 19.06
N ASN A 302 -8.85 -10.71 18.80
CA ASN A 302 -9.95 -10.65 19.77
C ASN A 302 -9.63 -11.38 21.08
N LYS A 303 -9.06 -12.58 20.98
CA LYS A 303 -8.62 -13.36 22.16
C LYS A 303 -7.57 -12.60 22.96
N TRP A 304 -6.56 -12.05 22.31
CA TRP A 304 -5.53 -11.25 22.98
C TRP A 304 -6.11 -10.02 23.69
N MET A 305 -7.06 -9.33 23.08
CA MET A 305 -7.74 -8.19 23.70
C MET A 305 -8.54 -8.60 24.94
N ASP A 306 -9.28 -9.70 24.87
CA ASP A 306 -10.03 -10.24 26.04
C ASP A 306 -9.06 -10.63 27.18
N GLU A 307 -7.93 -11.28 26.89
CA GLU A 307 -6.90 -11.67 27.87
C GLU A 307 -6.24 -10.47 28.56
N HIS A 308 -6.12 -9.33 27.83
CA HIS A 308 -5.52 -8.10 28.35
C HIS A 308 -6.57 -7.07 28.82
N ASN A 309 -7.85 -7.45 28.87
CA ASN A 309 -8.97 -6.62 29.32
C ASN A 309 -9.17 -5.33 28.51
N PHE A 310 -8.76 -5.29 27.24
CA PHE A 310 -9.08 -4.22 26.32
C PHE A 310 -10.49 -4.39 25.72
N LYS A 311 -11.28 -3.33 25.79
CA LYS A 311 -12.67 -3.32 25.28
C LYS A 311 -12.76 -2.87 23.82
N SER A 312 -11.79 -2.06 23.34
CA SER A 312 -11.72 -1.54 22.00
C SER A 312 -10.28 -1.44 21.49
N ILE A 313 -10.11 -1.38 20.16
CA ILE A 313 -8.81 -1.14 19.52
C ILE A 313 -8.18 0.18 19.98
N ASP A 314 -8.99 1.22 20.16
CA ASP A 314 -8.52 2.55 20.54
C ASP A 314 -7.87 2.59 21.94
N GLU A 315 -8.23 1.66 22.83
CA GLU A 315 -7.64 1.59 24.17
C GLU A 315 -6.16 1.20 24.18
N PHE A 316 -5.67 0.53 23.12
CA PHE A 316 -4.26 0.12 23.07
C PHE A 316 -3.51 0.61 21.83
N ARG A 317 -4.19 1.17 20.83
CA ARG A 317 -3.53 1.74 19.66
C ARG A 317 -2.50 2.79 20.06
N GLY A 318 -1.28 2.64 19.56
CA GLY A 318 -0.21 3.61 19.77
C GLY A 318 0.37 3.69 21.17
N LYS A 319 -0.01 2.80 22.10
CA LYS A 319 0.59 2.78 23.45
C LYS A 319 2.11 2.64 23.43
N LEU A 320 2.65 1.99 22.38
CA LEU A 320 4.09 1.83 22.18
C LEU A 320 4.63 2.68 21.02
N SER A 321 3.92 3.76 20.65
CA SER A 321 4.45 4.78 19.75
C SER A 321 5.54 5.60 20.44
N GLN A 322 6.43 6.20 19.64
CA GLN A 322 7.59 6.95 20.16
C GLN A 322 7.20 8.10 21.08
N ILE A 323 6.06 8.73 20.83
CA ILE A 323 5.57 9.85 21.65
C ILE A 323 4.97 9.41 22.98
N ASN A 324 4.59 8.12 23.12
CA ASN A 324 3.89 7.61 24.31
C ASN A 324 4.78 6.76 25.24
N ILE A 325 5.97 6.33 24.78
CA ILE A 325 6.89 5.54 25.61
C ILE A 325 7.83 6.42 26.41
N GLU A 326 8.21 5.96 27.62
CA GLU A 326 9.10 6.70 28.53
C GLU A 326 10.49 6.96 27.94
N ASN A 327 11.01 6.03 27.14
CA ASN A 327 12.32 6.17 26.51
C ASN A 327 12.22 6.08 24.98
N PRO A 328 11.95 7.20 24.29
CA PRO A 328 11.83 7.25 22.82
C PRO A 328 13.06 6.75 22.07
N ALA A 329 14.25 6.86 22.66
CA ALA A 329 15.51 6.45 22.03
C ALA A 329 15.62 4.94 21.79
N VAL A 330 14.75 4.11 22.40
CA VAL A 330 14.73 2.65 22.16
C VAL A 330 14.35 2.30 20.72
N LEU A 331 13.60 3.17 20.03
CA LEU A 331 13.22 3.00 18.61
C LEU A 331 14.31 3.45 17.64
N GLU A 332 15.35 4.12 18.15
CA GLU A 332 16.46 4.65 17.35
C GLU A 332 17.75 3.81 17.56
N ARG A 333 18.81 4.45 18.01
CA ARG A 333 20.16 3.86 18.07
C ARG A 333 20.52 3.13 19.38
N VAL A 334 19.95 3.53 20.50
CA VAL A 334 20.41 3.11 21.85
C VAL A 334 20.29 1.61 22.08
N GLN A 335 19.34 0.95 21.41
CA GLN A 335 19.12 -0.50 21.50
C GLN A 335 20.35 -1.33 21.06
N PHE A 336 21.09 -0.85 20.06
CA PHE A 336 22.28 -1.58 19.59
C PHE A 336 23.29 -1.79 20.70
N MET A 337 23.65 -0.73 21.42
CA MET A 337 24.61 -0.80 22.51
C MET A 337 24.15 -1.68 23.67
N LYS A 338 22.86 -1.63 24.02
CA LYS A 338 22.29 -2.38 25.13
C LYS A 338 22.08 -3.87 24.79
N SER A 339 21.66 -4.18 23.57
CA SER A 339 21.34 -5.55 23.16
C SER A 339 22.55 -6.36 22.73
N TYR A 340 23.62 -5.71 22.28
CA TYR A 340 24.81 -6.37 21.74
C TYR A 340 26.06 -6.27 22.66
N ALA A 341 26.02 -5.44 23.70
CA ALA A 341 27.12 -5.34 24.66
C ALA A 341 27.39 -6.65 25.44
N ASN A 342 26.44 -7.57 25.44
CA ASN A 342 26.55 -8.88 26.11
C ASN A 342 26.77 -10.05 25.13
N ILE A 343 26.94 -9.78 23.82
CA ILE A 343 27.28 -10.80 22.81
C ILE A 343 28.78 -10.72 22.57
N ILE A 344 29.57 -11.14 23.55
CA ILE A 344 31.01 -11.41 23.44
C ILE A 344 31.25 -12.83 23.91
#